data_3caf50232df895c5c6994205c0b39a58
#
_entry.id   3caf50232df895c5c6994205c0b39a58
#
_cell.length_a   1.000
_cell.length_b   1.000
_cell.length_c   1.000
_cell.angle_alpha   90.00
_cell.angle_beta   90.00
_cell.angle_gamma   90.00
#
_symmetry.space_group_name_H-M   'P 1'
#
loop_
_entity.id
_entity.type
_entity.pdbx_description
1 polymer ?
#
loop_
_entity_poly.entity_id
_entity_poly.type
_entity_poly.pdbx_seq_one_letter_code
_entity_poly.pdbx_strand_id
1 'polypeptide(L)'
;MKSYWINLPVANVKESTEFFRNIGFEINEERSNDDTLAGIMVGKQVICLFRKDILEGFMGRESRRSSDYPETIISFDMESIEAVDELANLIAQNGGKVLSPPGKKNGYYGIMFADLDDHLFNVIVM
;
A
#
# COMPACT_ATOMS: atom_id res chain seq x y z
N MET A 1 5.10 15.26 20.11
CA MET A 1 4.94 14.51 18.84
C MET A 1 4.63 15.49 17.73
N LYS A 2 5.27 15.34 16.58
CA LYS A 2 5.09 16.25 15.43
C LYS A 2 4.41 15.59 14.25
N SER A 3 4.70 14.33 14.00
CA SER A 3 4.22 13.61 12.83
C SER A 3 4.29 12.11 13.07
N TYR A 4 3.69 11.37 12.19
CA TYR A 4 3.80 9.92 12.18
C TYR A 4 3.87 9.42 10.74
N TRP A 5 4.39 8.22 10.58
CA TRP A 5 4.35 7.51 9.31
C TRP A 5 4.28 6.01 9.59
N ILE A 6 3.92 5.26 8.57
CA ILE A 6 3.76 3.81 8.67
C ILE A 6 4.94 3.16 7.95
N ASN A 7 5.54 2.15 8.56
CA ASN A 7 6.60 1.36 7.95
C ASN A 7 6.06 -0.02 7.59
N LEU A 8 6.24 -0.41 6.34
CA LEU A 8 5.82 -1.72 5.85
C LEU A 8 7.03 -2.49 5.31
N PRO A 9 7.22 -3.75 5.72
CA PRO A 9 8.28 -4.59 5.16
C PRO A 9 7.91 -5.04 3.75
N VAL A 10 8.88 -4.98 2.83
CA VAL A 10 8.71 -5.47 1.46
C VAL A 10 9.89 -6.36 1.08
N ALA A 11 9.64 -7.34 0.23
CA ALA A 11 10.69 -8.24 -0.25
C ALA A 11 11.63 -7.52 -1.23
N ASN A 12 11.09 -6.68 -2.10
CA ASN A 12 11.85 -5.97 -3.12
C ASN A 12 11.36 -4.53 -3.25
N VAL A 13 12.18 -3.58 -2.81
CA VAL A 13 11.80 -2.16 -2.78
C VAL A 13 11.52 -1.62 -4.17
N LYS A 14 12.35 -1.97 -5.15
CA LYS A 14 12.18 -1.49 -6.53
C LYS A 14 10.86 -1.95 -7.13
N GLU A 15 10.56 -3.23 -7.04
CA GLU A 15 9.31 -3.79 -7.56
C GLU A 15 8.09 -3.21 -6.86
N SER A 16 8.17 -3.08 -5.53
CA SER A 16 7.09 -2.52 -4.75
C SER A 16 6.84 -1.05 -5.09
N THR A 17 7.90 -0.27 -5.24
CA THR A 17 7.81 1.14 -5.64
C THR A 17 7.18 1.28 -7.03
N GLU A 18 7.61 0.46 -7.98
CA GLU A 18 7.03 0.45 -9.33
C GLU A 18 5.55 0.08 -9.31
N PHE A 19 5.18 -0.88 -8.48
CA PHE A 19 3.77 -1.25 -8.31
C PHE A 19 2.94 -0.04 -7.87
N PHE A 20 3.35 0.62 -6.79
CA PHE A 20 2.59 1.77 -6.27
C PHE A 20 2.59 2.95 -7.24
N ARG A 21 3.70 3.20 -7.91
CA ARG A 21 3.76 4.25 -8.95
C ARG A 21 2.78 3.95 -10.08
N ASN A 22 2.77 2.72 -10.55
CA ASN A 22 1.93 2.31 -11.69
C ASN A 22 0.45 2.31 -11.37
N ILE A 23 0.07 2.15 -10.10
CA ILE A 23 -1.34 2.23 -9.72
C ILE A 23 -1.76 3.64 -9.28
N GLY A 24 -0.85 4.62 -9.36
CA GLY A 24 -1.20 6.03 -9.20
C GLY A 24 -0.75 6.70 -7.91
N PHE A 25 0.03 6.02 -7.08
CA PHE A 25 0.58 6.65 -5.87
C PHE A 25 1.72 7.59 -6.23
N GLU A 26 1.78 8.74 -5.57
CA GLU A 26 2.94 9.62 -5.64
C GLU A 26 4.09 9.02 -4.83
N ILE A 27 5.29 9.09 -5.36
CA ILE A 27 6.51 8.61 -4.71
C ILE A 27 7.32 9.81 -4.23
N ASN A 28 7.80 9.74 -2.99
CA ASN A 28 8.74 10.73 -2.48
C ASN A 28 10.14 10.39 -3.01
N GLU A 29 10.47 10.90 -4.18
CA GLU A 29 11.70 10.53 -4.89
C GLU A 29 12.96 10.95 -4.14
N GLU A 30 12.94 12.07 -3.41
CA GLU A 30 14.10 12.56 -2.66
C GLU A 30 14.52 11.62 -1.54
N ARG A 31 13.55 10.90 -0.96
CA ARG A 31 13.78 10.00 0.16
C ARG A 31 13.63 8.54 -0.20
N SER A 32 13.66 8.24 -1.49
CA SER A 32 13.49 6.88 -1.98
C SER A 32 14.71 6.42 -2.74
N ASN A 33 15.00 5.13 -2.64
CA ASN A 33 16.00 4.47 -3.47
C ASN A 33 15.47 3.09 -3.84
N ASP A 34 16.13 2.41 -4.79
CA ASP A 34 15.65 1.12 -5.27
C ASP A 34 16.09 -0.06 -4.38
N ASP A 35 16.82 0.19 -3.33
CA ASP A 35 17.45 -0.88 -2.54
C ASP A 35 16.87 -1.00 -1.12
N THR A 36 16.87 0.09 -0.34
CA THR A 36 16.59 0.00 1.09
C THR A 36 15.20 0.48 1.50
N LEU A 37 14.74 1.59 0.92
CA LEU A 37 13.43 2.14 1.29
C LEU A 37 12.87 3.04 0.21
N ALA A 38 11.55 3.18 0.22
CA ALA A 38 10.85 4.14 -0.59
C ALA A 38 9.66 4.72 0.20
N GLY A 39 9.38 5.99 -0.01
CA GLY A 39 8.20 6.64 0.56
C GLY A 39 7.10 6.75 -0.47
N ILE A 40 5.93 6.21 -0.17
CA ILE A 40 4.74 6.41 -0.98
C ILE A 40 3.80 7.36 -0.24
N MET A 41 3.10 8.19 -0.97
CA MET A 41 2.28 9.24 -0.39
C MET A 41 0.79 8.94 -0.54
N VAL A 42 0.06 9.11 0.57
CA VAL A 42 -1.40 9.16 0.55
C VAL A 42 -1.76 10.53 1.10
N GLY A 43 -2.13 11.46 0.22
CA GLY A 43 -2.23 12.85 0.60
C GLY A 43 -0.89 13.36 1.14
N LYS A 44 -0.87 13.84 2.37
CA LYS A 44 0.36 14.30 3.04
C LYS A 44 1.00 13.22 3.93
N GLN A 45 0.36 12.07 4.05
CA GLN A 45 0.86 10.98 4.89
C GLN A 45 1.83 10.11 4.10
N VAL A 46 2.87 9.63 4.78
CA VAL A 46 3.90 8.79 4.18
C VAL A 46 3.74 7.36 4.66
N ILE A 47 3.84 6.42 3.72
CA ILE A 47 4.03 5.02 4.01
C ILE A 47 5.43 4.68 3.52
N CYS A 48 6.30 4.24 4.42
CA CYS A 48 7.65 3.83 4.08
C CYS A 48 7.70 2.34 3.79
N LEU A 49 8.11 2.00 2.60
CA LEU A 49 8.36 0.62 2.20
C LEU A 49 9.82 0.33 2.51
N PHE A 50 10.08 -0.52 3.48
CA PHE A 50 11.43 -0.90 3.85
C PHE A 50 11.74 -2.30 3.37
N ARG A 51 12.93 -2.52 2.82
CA ARG A 51 13.40 -3.88 2.60
C ARG A 51 13.32 -4.63 3.92
N LYS A 52 12.74 -5.82 3.88
CA LYS A 52 12.36 -6.59 5.06
C LYS A 52 13.51 -6.74 6.07
N ASP A 53 14.72 -7.08 5.61
CA ASP A 53 15.87 -7.28 6.49
C ASP A 53 16.30 -5.98 7.20
N ILE A 54 16.18 -4.84 6.53
CA ILE A 54 16.49 -3.54 7.13
C ILE A 54 15.51 -3.24 8.27
N LEU A 55 14.22 -3.43 8.02
CA LEU A 55 13.20 -3.19 9.04
C LEU A 55 13.34 -4.14 10.22
N GLU A 56 13.65 -5.40 9.96
CA GLU A 56 13.91 -6.41 10.99
C GLU A 56 15.11 -6.02 11.86
N GLY A 57 16.13 -5.41 11.25
CA GLY A 57 17.28 -4.88 11.99
C GLY A 57 16.89 -3.80 13.00
N PHE A 58 15.95 -2.92 12.63
CA PHE A 58 15.43 -1.89 13.54
C PHE A 58 14.60 -2.50 14.66
N MET A 59 13.80 -3.53 14.36
CA MET A 59 12.92 -4.17 15.34
C MET A 59 13.67 -5.11 16.30
N GLY A 60 14.83 -5.62 15.89
CA GLY A 60 15.53 -6.66 16.63
C GLY A 60 14.81 -8.01 16.61
N ARG A 61 13.94 -8.24 15.63
CA ARG A 61 13.19 -9.49 15.47
C ARG A 61 12.74 -9.65 14.03
N GLU A 62 12.40 -10.89 13.67
CA GLU A 62 11.85 -11.17 12.36
C GLU A 62 10.46 -10.56 12.19
N SER A 63 10.20 -10.08 10.97
CA SER A 63 8.89 -9.60 10.55
C SER A 63 8.05 -10.81 10.13
N ARG A 64 7.08 -11.18 10.94
CA ARG A 64 6.17 -12.28 10.63
C ARG A 64 4.81 -11.74 10.26
N ARG A 65 4.22 -12.38 9.28
CA ARG A 65 2.85 -12.09 8.88
C ARG A 65 2.06 -13.37 8.76
N SER A 66 0.82 -13.29 9.23
CA SER A 66 -0.17 -14.29 8.89
C SER A 66 -1.06 -13.69 7.80
N SER A 67 -1.11 -14.33 6.64
CA SER A 67 -2.01 -13.91 5.56
C SER A 67 -3.48 -14.06 5.94
N ASP A 68 -3.77 -14.91 6.93
CA ASP A 68 -5.14 -15.18 7.39
C ASP A 68 -5.64 -14.11 8.38
N TYR A 69 -4.72 -13.46 9.10
CA TYR A 69 -5.07 -12.52 10.17
C TYR A 69 -4.23 -11.25 10.08
N PRO A 70 -4.52 -10.38 9.12
CA PRO A 70 -3.79 -9.10 9.03
C PRO A 70 -4.14 -8.22 10.23
N GLU A 71 -3.13 -7.62 10.84
CA GLU A 71 -3.32 -6.72 11.98
C GLU A 71 -3.67 -5.30 11.54
N THR A 72 -3.33 -4.94 10.31
CA THR A 72 -3.47 -3.57 9.83
C THR A 72 -4.12 -3.54 8.46
N ILE A 73 -5.08 -2.64 8.31
CA ILE A 73 -5.67 -2.30 7.02
C ILE A 73 -5.50 -0.80 6.86
N ILE A 74 -4.86 -0.38 5.78
CA ILE A 74 -4.68 1.04 5.48
C ILE A 74 -5.84 1.49 4.61
N SER A 75 -6.60 2.46 5.09
CA SER A 75 -7.76 2.97 4.37
C SER A 75 -7.47 4.36 3.80
N PHE A 76 -7.91 4.59 2.57
CA PHE A 76 -7.90 5.93 1.99
C PHE A 76 -9.12 6.13 1.10
N ASP A 77 -9.40 7.37 0.78
CA ASP A 77 -10.54 7.73 -0.06
C ASP A 77 -10.10 8.24 -1.42
N MET A 78 -10.97 8.09 -2.38
CA MET A 78 -10.81 8.61 -3.74
C MET A 78 -12.02 9.47 -4.11
N GLU A 79 -11.84 10.31 -5.11
CA GLU A 79 -12.82 11.33 -5.45
C GLU A 79 -14.06 10.81 -6.19
N SER A 80 -13.96 9.62 -6.82
CA SER A 80 -15.07 9.14 -7.66
C SER A 80 -15.10 7.62 -7.80
N ILE A 81 -16.26 7.10 -8.16
CA ILE A 81 -16.47 5.69 -8.51
C ILE A 81 -15.56 5.30 -9.67
N GLU A 82 -15.45 6.16 -10.67
CA GLU A 82 -14.63 5.91 -11.85
C GLU A 82 -13.15 5.76 -11.46
N ALA A 83 -12.68 6.58 -10.52
CA ALA A 83 -11.30 6.49 -10.02
C ALA A 83 -11.04 5.16 -9.31
N VAL A 84 -11.99 4.68 -8.52
CA VAL A 84 -11.89 3.37 -7.85
C VAL A 84 -11.88 2.23 -8.88
N ASP A 85 -12.75 2.28 -9.88
CA ASP A 85 -12.80 1.25 -10.93
C ASP A 85 -11.49 1.19 -11.71
N GLU A 86 -10.92 2.35 -12.06
CA GLU A 86 -9.63 2.43 -12.74
C GLU A 86 -8.51 1.89 -11.86
N LEU A 87 -8.52 2.23 -10.58
CA LEU A 87 -7.52 1.71 -9.63
C LEU A 87 -7.58 0.19 -9.56
N ALA A 88 -8.77 -0.40 -9.51
CA ALA A 88 -8.94 -1.86 -9.49
C ALA A 88 -8.30 -2.51 -10.72
N ASN A 89 -8.49 -1.93 -11.89
CA ASN A 89 -7.88 -2.43 -13.14
C ASN A 89 -6.35 -2.33 -13.09
N LEU A 90 -5.82 -1.21 -12.63
CA LEU A 90 -4.38 -1.00 -12.52
C LEU A 90 -3.73 -1.97 -11.53
N ILE A 91 -4.38 -2.22 -10.41
CA ILE A 91 -3.89 -3.19 -9.42
C ILE A 91 -3.77 -4.59 -10.05
N ALA A 92 -4.81 -5.04 -10.72
CA ALA A 92 -4.81 -6.36 -11.37
C ALA A 92 -3.74 -6.45 -12.46
N GLN A 93 -3.54 -5.38 -13.23
CA GLN A 93 -2.55 -5.34 -14.31
C GLN A 93 -1.10 -5.30 -13.80
N ASN A 94 -0.88 -4.89 -12.56
CA ASN A 94 0.46 -4.70 -12.00
C ASN A 94 0.82 -5.72 -10.92
N GLY A 95 0.09 -6.81 -10.80
CA GLY A 95 0.45 -7.93 -9.92
C GLY A 95 -0.13 -7.87 -8.52
N GLY A 96 -0.92 -6.86 -8.18
CA GLY A 96 -1.66 -6.82 -6.93
C GLY A 96 -2.92 -7.68 -7.00
N LYS A 97 -3.62 -7.79 -5.88
CA LYS A 97 -4.84 -8.59 -5.80
C LYS A 97 -6.01 -7.73 -5.38
N VAL A 98 -7.04 -7.69 -6.19
CA VAL A 98 -8.32 -7.08 -5.80
C VAL A 98 -9.10 -8.14 -5.03
N LEU A 99 -9.22 -7.94 -3.72
CA LEU A 99 -9.82 -8.93 -2.81
C LEU A 99 -11.35 -8.87 -2.81
N SER A 100 -11.90 -7.69 -3.07
CA SER A 100 -13.33 -7.53 -3.29
C SER A 100 -13.52 -6.64 -4.51
N PRO A 101 -14.32 -7.06 -5.49
CA PRO A 101 -14.54 -6.27 -6.71
C PRO A 101 -15.20 -4.93 -6.37
N PRO A 102 -15.04 -3.92 -7.26
CA PRO A 102 -15.68 -2.63 -7.04
C PRO A 102 -17.17 -2.76 -6.81
N GLY A 103 -17.65 -2.13 -5.76
CA GLY A 103 -19.04 -2.19 -5.39
C GLY A 103 -19.32 -1.49 -4.09
N LYS A 104 -20.60 -1.42 -3.73
CA LYS A 104 -21.03 -0.75 -2.52
C LYS A 104 -21.05 -1.74 -1.35
N LYS A 105 -20.36 -1.39 -0.28
CA LYS A 105 -20.33 -2.16 0.98
C LYS A 105 -20.45 -1.20 2.14
N ASN A 106 -21.31 -1.52 3.10
CA ASN A 106 -21.47 -0.71 4.31
C ASN A 106 -21.74 0.76 4.01
N GLY A 107 -22.46 1.05 2.91
CA GLY A 107 -22.81 2.40 2.53
C GLY A 107 -21.80 3.15 1.67
N TYR A 108 -20.63 2.57 1.40
CA TYR A 108 -19.58 3.19 0.60
C TYR A 108 -19.21 2.34 -0.60
N TYR A 109 -19.01 3.01 -1.73
CA TYR A 109 -18.46 2.35 -2.92
C TYR A 109 -16.94 2.23 -2.76
N GLY A 110 -16.39 1.06 -3.01
CA GLY A 110 -14.96 0.87 -2.86
C GLY A 110 -14.47 -0.51 -3.22
N ILE A 111 -13.20 -0.76 -2.88
CA ILE A 111 -12.52 -2.04 -3.04
C ILE A 111 -11.64 -2.34 -1.83
N MET A 112 -11.31 -3.60 -1.66
CA MET A 112 -10.17 -4.03 -0.86
C MET A 112 -9.12 -4.59 -1.79
N PHE A 113 -7.86 -4.27 -1.56
CA PHE A 113 -6.78 -4.89 -2.33
C PHE A 113 -5.58 -5.22 -1.46
N ALA A 114 -4.75 -6.12 -1.96
CA ALA A 114 -3.46 -6.44 -1.39
C ALA A 114 -2.35 -6.03 -2.36
N ASP A 115 -1.26 -5.49 -1.83
CA ASP A 115 -0.07 -5.17 -2.61
C ASP A 115 0.75 -6.44 -2.89
N LEU A 116 1.96 -6.29 -3.46
CA LEU A 116 2.83 -7.42 -3.79
C LEU A 116 3.27 -8.22 -2.57
N ASP A 117 3.24 -7.63 -1.38
CA ASP A 117 3.66 -8.25 -0.12
C ASP A 117 2.48 -8.58 0.80
N ASP A 118 1.26 -8.60 0.26
CA ASP A 118 0.01 -8.90 0.97
C ASP A 118 -0.36 -7.87 2.05
N HIS A 119 0.12 -6.65 1.97
CA HIS A 119 -0.39 -5.57 2.79
C HIS A 119 -1.79 -5.19 2.31
N LEU A 120 -2.71 -4.96 3.25
CA LEU A 120 -4.11 -4.73 2.92
C LEU A 120 -4.46 -3.25 2.89
N PHE A 121 -5.21 -2.89 1.86
CA PHE A 121 -5.70 -1.53 1.65
C PHE A 121 -7.21 -1.57 1.42
N ASN A 122 -7.90 -0.62 2.03
CA ASN A 122 -9.32 -0.38 1.83
C ASN A 122 -9.47 0.98 1.16
N VAL A 123 -10.17 1.02 0.03
CA VAL A 123 -10.35 2.25 -0.75
C VAL A 123 -11.82 2.53 -0.87
N ILE A 124 -12.25 3.72 -0.52
CA ILE A 124 -13.66 4.10 -0.57
C ILE A 124 -13.84 5.45 -1.25
N VAL A 125 -15.06 5.68 -1.71
CA VAL A 125 -15.52 7.01 -2.11
C VAL A 125 -16.40 7.54 -0.99
N MET A 126 -15.99 8.65 -0.42
CA MET A 126 -16.74 9.28 0.67
C MET A 126 -17.70 10.35 0.18
#